data_5c61a6f184d079ba0d97b98fa9660e2d
#
_entry.id   5c61a6f184d079ba0d97b98fa9660e2d
#
_cell.length_a   1.000
_cell.length_b   1.000
_cell.length_c   1.000
_cell.angle_alpha   90.00
_cell.angle_beta   90.00
_cell.angle_gamma   90.00
#
_symmetry.space_group_name_H-M   'P 1'
#
loop_
_entity.id
_entity.type
_entity.pdbx_description
1 polymer ?
#
loop_
_entity_poly.entity_id
_entity_poly.type
_entity_poly.pdbx_seq_one_letter_code
_entity_poly.pdbx_strand_id
1 'polypeptide(L)'
;MYDFDTVVDRRNTGSLKWDVAENELPMWVADMDFKTAPQIIDAISERVSHGVFGYSIIPDEWNDAYISWWDRRHGLKIERDSLIFCTGVVPAISSTVRKLTTPGENVLIMTPVYNIFFNSIFNNGVNVQESPLGYENGRYFVDYDRLEHDLSNPQTSLMIFCNPHNPCGIIWTKDELAKIGALCRKYNVTVISDEIHCDITAPGKSYVPFAAASKDCADISITCIAPTKCFNMAGLQTAAVMVPNKFLRHKVWRALNTDEVAEPNAFAITAAVAAFTKGEPWLEELRKYLWENRKTVCDFMAENLPQIHVVDADATYLMWLDCSALTDDSVAFTQMIREKTGLYLSEGAEFGGNGRYFVRLNIACPESVLMDGLQRLKRALV
;
A
#
# COMPACT_ATOMS: atom_id res chain seq x y z
N MET A 1 24.82 -5.69 -8.71
CA MET A 1 24.31 -4.32 -8.47
C MET A 1 23.26 -4.05 -9.54
N TYR A 2 22.05 -3.75 -9.12
CA TYR A 2 20.95 -3.42 -10.04
C TYR A 2 20.99 -1.92 -10.37
N ASP A 3 20.44 -1.56 -11.53
CA ASP A 3 20.43 -0.17 -12.01
C ASP A 3 19.11 0.51 -11.60
N PHE A 4 19.22 1.50 -10.71
CA PHE A 4 18.12 2.37 -10.30
C PHE A 4 18.35 3.84 -10.73
N ASP A 5 19.47 4.16 -11.41
CA ASP A 5 19.80 5.52 -11.83
C ASP A 5 19.37 5.83 -13.26
N THR A 6 19.22 4.80 -14.09
CA THR A 6 18.76 5.00 -15.48
C THR A 6 17.30 5.41 -15.51
N VAL A 7 17.02 6.59 -16.09
CA VAL A 7 15.67 7.07 -16.32
C VAL A 7 15.00 6.23 -17.41
N VAL A 8 13.90 5.57 -17.06
CA VAL A 8 13.07 4.82 -18.00
C VAL A 8 12.00 5.76 -18.56
N ASP A 9 12.00 5.98 -19.87
CA ASP A 9 10.93 6.75 -20.51
C ASP A 9 9.62 5.95 -20.47
N ARG A 10 8.63 6.52 -19.78
CA ARG A 10 7.29 5.94 -19.61
C ARG A 10 6.19 6.73 -20.33
N ARG A 11 6.56 7.81 -21.07
CA ARG A 11 5.60 8.59 -21.85
C ARG A 11 5.15 7.80 -23.06
N ASN A 12 3.89 7.97 -23.44
CA ASN A 12 3.27 7.27 -24.58
C ASN A 12 3.26 5.74 -24.43
N THR A 13 3.30 5.22 -23.21
CA THR A 13 3.22 3.77 -22.91
C THR A 13 1.87 3.36 -22.33
N GLY A 14 0.90 4.26 -22.25
CA GLY A 14 -0.37 4.05 -21.57
C GLY A 14 -0.25 4.06 -20.03
N SER A 15 0.81 4.68 -19.51
CA SER A 15 1.06 4.76 -18.07
C SER A 15 0.13 5.76 -17.39
N LEU A 16 -0.69 5.32 -16.44
CA LEU A 16 -1.53 6.20 -15.64
C LEU A 16 -0.74 7.34 -14.98
N LYS A 17 0.47 7.06 -14.50
CA LYS A 17 1.34 8.05 -13.86
C LYS A 17 1.88 9.07 -14.85
N TRP A 18 2.31 8.62 -16.04
CA TRP A 18 3.04 9.42 -17.01
C TRP A 18 2.21 9.90 -18.22
N ASP A 19 0.92 9.56 -18.27
CA ASP A 19 -0.03 10.12 -19.24
C ASP A 19 -0.50 11.51 -18.77
N VAL A 20 0.44 12.44 -18.77
CA VAL A 20 0.32 13.83 -18.30
C VAL A 20 0.95 14.78 -19.33
N ALA A 21 0.79 16.09 -19.19
CA ALA A 21 1.36 17.07 -20.11
C ALA A 21 2.89 16.98 -20.18
N GLU A 22 3.47 17.34 -21.34
CA GLU A 22 4.90 17.14 -21.63
C GLU A 22 5.84 17.81 -20.60
N ASN A 23 5.45 18.99 -20.10
CA ASN A 23 6.21 19.74 -19.09
C ASN A 23 5.99 19.27 -17.65
N GLU A 24 5.07 18.32 -17.42
CA GLU A 24 4.76 17.83 -16.08
C GLU A 24 5.70 16.71 -15.63
N LEU A 25 6.01 16.72 -14.34
CA LEU A 25 6.75 15.68 -13.63
C LEU A 25 5.82 15.02 -12.62
N PRO A 26 5.31 13.80 -12.90
CA PRO A 26 4.38 13.12 -12.00
C PRO A 26 5.11 12.36 -10.89
N MET A 27 4.80 12.74 -9.64
CA MET A 27 5.29 12.07 -8.42
C MET A 27 4.11 11.72 -7.48
N TRP A 28 2.95 11.37 -8.05
CA TRP A 28 1.69 11.16 -7.33
C TRP A 28 1.25 9.70 -7.22
N VAL A 29 1.27 8.93 -8.32
CA VAL A 29 0.84 7.51 -8.31
C VAL A 29 1.83 6.65 -7.55
N ALA A 30 1.31 5.70 -6.76
CA ALA A 30 2.11 4.74 -6.00
C ALA A 30 2.57 3.54 -6.87
N ASP A 31 3.30 3.83 -7.96
CA ASP A 31 4.13 2.90 -8.71
C ASP A 31 5.57 3.46 -8.80
N MET A 32 6.53 2.66 -9.25
CA MET A 32 7.93 3.07 -9.32
C MET A 32 8.33 3.40 -10.76
N ASP A 33 9.35 4.21 -10.92
CA ASP A 33 9.95 4.53 -12.22
C ASP A 33 11.19 3.66 -12.53
N PHE A 34 11.30 2.52 -11.86
CA PHE A 34 12.34 1.50 -12.08
C PHE A 34 11.78 0.32 -12.86
N LYS A 35 12.63 -0.34 -13.65
CA LYS A 35 12.32 -1.68 -14.14
C LYS A 35 12.18 -2.64 -12.97
N THR A 36 11.24 -3.59 -13.06
CA THR A 36 11.16 -4.68 -12.07
C THR A 36 12.40 -5.58 -12.11
N ALA A 37 12.52 -6.49 -11.15
CA ALA A 37 13.64 -7.41 -11.08
C ALA A 37 13.84 -8.18 -12.40
N PRO A 38 15.07 -8.30 -12.92
CA PRO A 38 15.35 -9.00 -14.18
C PRO A 38 14.79 -10.42 -14.23
N GLN A 39 14.81 -11.11 -13.09
CA GLN A 39 14.28 -12.48 -12.97
C GLN A 39 12.77 -12.56 -13.22
N ILE A 40 12.02 -11.49 -12.93
CA ILE A 40 10.60 -11.41 -13.24
C ILE A 40 10.42 -11.17 -14.74
N ILE A 41 11.24 -10.28 -15.33
CA ILE A 41 11.21 -10.00 -16.77
C ILE A 41 11.50 -11.27 -17.57
N ASP A 42 12.54 -12.03 -17.16
CA ASP A 42 12.94 -13.27 -17.82
C ASP A 42 11.81 -14.32 -17.75
N ALA A 43 11.19 -14.51 -16.58
CA ALA A 43 10.10 -15.46 -16.41
C ALA A 43 8.86 -15.10 -17.25
N ILE A 44 8.52 -13.82 -17.34
CA ILE A 44 7.42 -13.34 -18.19
C ILE A 44 7.77 -13.51 -19.67
N SER A 45 9.02 -13.24 -20.06
CA SER A 45 9.49 -13.36 -21.44
C SER A 45 9.45 -14.83 -21.91
N GLU A 46 9.82 -15.76 -21.04
CA GLU A 46 9.67 -17.20 -21.30
C GLU A 46 8.19 -17.56 -21.51
N ARG A 47 7.31 -17.06 -20.66
CA ARG A 47 5.85 -17.29 -20.78
C ARG A 47 5.28 -16.68 -22.07
N VAL A 48 5.76 -15.50 -22.47
CA VAL A 48 5.39 -14.86 -23.75
C VAL A 48 5.84 -15.72 -24.92
N SER A 49 7.05 -16.26 -24.90
CA SER A 49 7.62 -17.07 -26.00
C SER A 49 6.87 -18.37 -26.25
N HIS A 50 6.14 -18.89 -25.25
CA HIS A 50 5.25 -20.05 -25.40
C HIS A 50 4.06 -19.74 -26.35
N GLY A 51 3.55 -18.49 -26.37
CA GLY A 51 2.59 -17.99 -27.36
C GLY A 51 1.13 -18.43 -27.19
N VAL A 52 0.80 -19.27 -26.18
CA VAL A 52 -0.60 -19.69 -25.90
C VAL A 52 -1.04 -19.14 -24.56
N PHE A 53 -2.02 -18.23 -24.55
CA PHE A 53 -2.50 -17.49 -23.38
C PHE A 53 -3.91 -17.95 -22.99
N GLY A 54 -4.06 -19.26 -22.73
CA GLY A 54 -5.29 -19.86 -22.23
C GLY A 54 -5.49 -19.62 -20.72
N TYR A 55 -6.53 -20.22 -20.16
CA TYR A 55 -6.78 -20.18 -18.72
C TYR A 55 -5.62 -20.78 -17.92
N SER A 56 -5.33 -20.16 -16.78
CA SER A 56 -4.25 -20.57 -15.90
C SER A 56 -4.79 -21.21 -14.63
N ILE A 57 -4.10 -22.23 -14.10
CA ILE A 57 -4.35 -22.79 -12.79
C ILE A 57 -3.51 -22.05 -11.74
N ILE A 58 -3.84 -22.25 -10.47
CA ILE A 58 -3.03 -21.83 -9.31
C ILE A 58 -2.26 -23.09 -8.85
N PRO A 59 -0.97 -23.24 -9.25
CA PRO A 59 -0.19 -24.43 -8.92
C PRO A 59 0.38 -24.37 -7.51
N ASP A 60 0.87 -25.50 -7.01
CA ASP A 60 1.47 -25.59 -5.68
C ASP A 60 2.67 -24.66 -5.49
N GLU A 61 3.44 -24.40 -6.54
CA GLU A 61 4.59 -23.49 -6.53
C GLU A 61 4.21 -22.07 -6.14
N TRP A 62 2.99 -21.62 -6.49
CA TRP A 62 2.50 -20.31 -6.08
C TRP A 62 2.27 -20.25 -4.56
N ASN A 63 1.62 -21.28 -4.01
CA ASN A 63 1.44 -21.37 -2.56
C ASN A 63 2.79 -21.45 -1.84
N ASP A 64 3.70 -22.30 -2.32
CA ASP A 64 5.02 -22.49 -1.72
C ASP A 64 5.85 -21.20 -1.74
N ALA A 65 5.75 -20.40 -2.81
CA ALA A 65 6.42 -19.11 -2.92
C ALA A 65 5.95 -18.12 -1.83
N TYR A 66 4.63 -17.96 -1.64
CA TYR A 66 4.06 -17.12 -0.58
C TYR A 66 4.42 -17.67 0.82
N ILE A 67 4.21 -18.95 1.07
CA ILE A 67 4.48 -19.58 2.38
C ILE A 67 5.94 -19.39 2.77
N SER A 68 6.87 -19.73 1.86
CA SER A 68 8.31 -19.59 2.09
C SER A 68 8.73 -18.13 2.32
N TRP A 69 8.15 -17.17 1.56
CA TRP A 69 8.47 -15.76 1.71
C TRP A 69 8.07 -15.24 3.08
N TRP A 70 6.83 -15.49 3.50
CA TRP A 70 6.33 -15.00 4.79
C TRP A 70 7.01 -15.66 5.99
N ASP A 71 7.33 -16.97 5.91
CA ASP A 71 8.07 -17.65 6.98
C ASP A 71 9.48 -17.05 7.14
N ARG A 72 10.24 -16.91 6.03
CA ARG A 72 11.62 -16.44 6.05
C ARG A 72 11.76 -14.94 6.42
N ARG A 73 10.90 -14.10 5.87
CA ARG A 73 11.05 -12.64 6.00
C ARG A 73 10.27 -12.05 7.18
N HIS A 74 9.14 -12.63 7.49
CA HIS A 74 8.20 -12.05 8.44
C HIS A 74 7.86 -12.98 9.61
N GLY A 75 8.42 -14.18 9.66
CA GLY A 75 8.22 -15.15 10.72
C GLY A 75 6.79 -15.67 10.85
N LEU A 76 5.97 -15.52 9.79
CA LEU A 76 4.59 -15.98 9.75
C LEU A 76 4.49 -17.29 8.97
N LYS A 77 4.12 -18.35 9.68
CA LYS A 77 3.81 -19.65 9.06
C LYS A 77 2.38 -19.64 8.54
N ILE A 78 2.26 -19.63 7.22
CA ILE A 78 0.97 -19.62 6.53
C ILE A 78 0.56 -21.06 6.23
N GLU A 79 -0.66 -21.44 6.64
CA GLU A 79 -1.29 -22.70 6.22
C GLU A 79 -1.71 -22.60 4.75
N ARG A 80 -1.35 -23.60 3.92
CA ARG A 80 -1.64 -23.59 2.47
C ARG A 80 -3.11 -23.28 2.17
N ASP A 81 -4.01 -23.95 2.86
CA ASP A 81 -5.46 -23.76 2.68
C ASP A 81 -5.96 -22.37 3.06
N SER A 82 -5.16 -21.57 3.78
CA SER A 82 -5.55 -20.20 4.16
C SER A 82 -5.31 -19.19 3.05
N LEU A 83 -4.57 -19.52 1.99
CA LEU A 83 -4.27 -18.67 0.85
C LEU A 83 -5.35 -18.79 -0.24
N ILE A 84 -5.81 -17.65 -0.73
CA ILE A 84 -6.74 -17.54 -1.85
C ILE A 84 -6.12 -16.55 -2.85
N PHE A 85 -6.03 -16.93 -4.12
CA PHE A 85 -5.60 -16.00 -5.18
C PHE A 85 -6.63 -14.89 -5.39
N CYS A 86 -6.14 -13.69 -5.69
CA CYS A 86 -6.96 -12.58 -6.17
C CYS A 86 -6.19 -11.75 -7.20
N THR A 87 -6.89 -11.14 -8.14
CA THR A 87 -6.30 -10.27 -9.17
C THR A 87 -5.69 -8.98 -8.61
N GLY A 88 -6.00 -8.61 -7.35
CA GLY A 88 -5.43 -7.44 -6.70
C GLY A 88 -5.96 -7.24 -5.29
N VAL A 89 -5.25 -6.44 -4.50
CA VAL A 89 -5.65 -6.11 -3.12
C VAL A 89 -6.93 -5.28 -3.09
N VAL A 90 -7.07 -4.29 -3.95
CA VAL A 90 -8.30 -3.47 -4.02
C VAL A 90 -9.53 -4.30 -4.40
N PRO A 91 -9.50 -5.17 -5.44
CA PRO A 91 -10.57 -6.13 -5.70
C PRO A 91 -10.91 -7.01 -4.50
N ALA A 92 -9.88 -7.52 -3.79
CA ALA A 92 -10.09 -8.34 -2.59
C ALA A 92 -10.81 -7.58 -1.48
N ILE A 93 -10.39 -6.35 -1.19
CA ILE A 93 -11.03 -5.46 -0.22
C ILE A 93 -12.49 -5.21 -0.60
N SER A 94 -12.75 -4.78 -1.83
CA SER A 94 -14.11 -4.44 -2.30
C SER A 94 -15.05 -5.63 -2.24
N SER A 95 -14.62 -6.80 -2.72
CA SER A 95 -15.39 -8.05 -2.66
C SER A 95 -15.71 -8.46 -1.21
N THR A 96 -14.71 -8.29 -0.32
CA THR A 96 -14.84 -8.64 1.10
C THR A 96 -15.80 -7.68 1.81
N VAL A 97 -15.68 -6.37 1.57
CA VAL A 97 -16.64 -5.38 2.10
C VAL A 97 -18.06 -5.76 1.72
N ARG A 98 -18.32 -5.94 0.43
CA ARG A 98 -19.66 -6.34 -0.05
C ARG A 98 -20.20 -7.62 0.58
N LYS A 99 -19.32 -8.58 0.86
CA LYS A 99 -19.71 -9.89 1.39
C LYS A 99 -19.97 -9.90 2.88
N LEU A 100 -19.24 -9.09 3.64
CA LEU A 100 -19.24 -9.15 5.10
C LEU A 100 -20.04 -8.03 5.76
N THR A 101 -20.52 -7.07 4.97
CA THR A 101 -21.35 -5.98 5.46
C THR A 101 -22.77 -6.05 4.89
N THR A 102 -23.70 -5.41 5.58
CA THR A 102 -25.05 -5.12 5.12
C THR A 102 -25.12 -3.64 4.70
N PRO A 103 -25.89 -3.27 3.65
CA PRO A 103 -26.04 -1.87 3.27
C PRO A 103 -26.47 -1.00 4.46
N GLY A 104 -25.76 0.12 4.64
CA GLY A 104 -25.97 1.05 5.75
C GLY A 104 -25.15 0.77 7.02
N GLU A 105 -24.46 -0.37 7.13
CA GLU A 105 -23.45 -0.59 8.16
C GLU A 105 -22.24 0.32 7.95
N ASN A 106 -21.38 0.40 8.97
CA ASN A 106 -20.16 1.18 8.94
C ASN A 106 -18.93 0.27 8.72
N VAL A 107 -18.01 0.75 7.90
CA VAL A 107 -16.65 0.22 7.81
C VAL A 107 -15.69 1.25 8.38
N LEU A 108 -14.94 0.88 9.42
CA LEU A 108 -14.01 1.76 10.09
C LEU A 108 -12.67 1.79 9.34
N ILE A 109 -12.12 2.99 9.20
CA ILE A 109 -10.76 3.25 8.69
C ILE A 109 -10.05 4.25 9.59
N MET A 110 -8.74 4.07 9.81
CA MET A 110 -7.93 5.03 10.60
C MET A 110 -7.28 6.05 9.66
N THR A 111 -7.84 7.28 9.67
CA THR A 111 -7.40 8.34 8.77
C THR A 111 -6.29 9.25 9.37
N PRO A 112 -5.40 9.84 8.53
CA PRO A 112 -5.37 9.76 7.06
C PRO A 112 -4.95 8.36 6.57
N VAL A 113 -5.61 7.84 5.55
CA VAL A 113 -5.35 6.49 5.02
C VAL A 113 -5.59 6.46 3.50
N TYR A 114 -5.11 5.42 2.83
CA TYR A 114 -5.23 5.22 1.39
C TYR A 114 -6.66 5.49 0.88
N ASN A 115 -6.78 6.47 0.00
CA ASN A 115 -8.06 7.02 -0.46
C ASN A 115 -8.99 5.99 -1.14
N ILE A 116 -8.45 4.94 -1.75
CA ILE A 116 -9.27 3.91 -2.40
C ILE A 116 -10.09 3.08 -1.39
N PHE A 117 -9.74 3.11 -0.09
CA PHE A 117 -10.59 2.48 0.93
C PHE A 117 -11.96 3.15 1.02
N PHE A 118 -12.02 4.48 0.92
CA PHE A 118 -13.28 5.22 0.84
C PHE A 118 -14.14 4.74 -0.34
N ASN A 119 -13.54 4.64 -1.54
CA ASN A 119 -14.23 4.14 -2.72
C ASN A 119 -14.70 2.70 -2.56
N SER A 120 -13.88 1.82 -1.97
CA SER A 120 -14.24 0.43 -1.73
C SER A 120 -15.42 0.29 -0.75
N ILE A 121 -15.58 1.25 0.15
CA ILE A 121 -16.72 1.31 1.10
C ILE A 121 -17.97 1.88 0.39
N PHE A 122 -17.87 3.09 -0.17
CA PHE A 122 -19.01 3.76 -0.81
C PHE A 122 -19.60 2.97 -1.97
N ASN A 123 -18.77 2.38 -2.83
CA ASN A 123 -19.22 1.60 -3.98
C ASN A 123 -20.02 0.34 -3.59
N ASN A 124 -19.92 -0.10 -2.34
CA ASN A 124 -20.66 -1.24 -1.81
C ASN A 124 -21.88 -0.83 -0.95
N GLY A 125 -22.25 0.46 -0.95
CA GLY A 125 -23.44 0.96 -0.25
C GLY A 125 -23.31 0.95 1.28
N VAL A 126 -22.08 1.10 1.78
CA VAL A 126 -21.73 1.07 3.20
C VAL A 126 -21.20 2.43 3.62
N ASN A 127 -21.29 2.78 4.88
CA ASN A 127 -20.83 4.06 5.40
C ASN A 127 -19.36 3.98 5.83
N VAL A 128 -18.63 5.07 5.61
CA VAL A 128 -17.28 5.25 6.15
C VAL A 128 -17.39 5.73 7.59
N GLN A 129 -16.75 5.02 8.52
CA GLN A 129 -16.50 5.45 9.89
C GLN A 129 -15.04 5.83 10.00
N GLU A 130 -14.72 7.12 10.01
CA GLU A 130 -13.35 7.57 10.26
C GLU A 130 -13.02 7.54 11.74
N SER A 131 -11.89 6.92 12.08
CA SER A 131 -11.24 6.99 13.39
C SER A 131 -9.88 7.67 13.22
N PRO A 132 -9.78 9.00 13.34
CA PRO A 132 -8.56 9.73 13.06
C PRO A 132 -7.41 9.32 13.98
N LEU A 133 -6.23 9.13 13.38
CA LEU A 133 -4.98 8.99 14.13
C LEU A 133 -4.64 10.31 14.83
N GLY A 134 -4.03 10.22 16.00
CA GLY A 134 -3.38 11.36 16.65
C GLY A 134 -2.13 11.76 15.87
N TYR A 135 -1.83 13.07 15.84
CA TYR A 135 -0.61 13.60 15.23
C TYR A 135 0.05 14.60 16.17
N GLU A 136 1.28 14.30 16.57
CA GLU A 136 2.04 15.14 17.48
C GLU A 136 3.54 15.01 17.22
N ASN A 137 4.26 16.13 17.26
CA ASN A 137 5.72 16.17 17.07
C ASN A 137 6.21 15.47 15.78
N GLY A 138 5.44 15.58 14.68
CA GLY A 138 5.81 14.99 13.40
C GLY A 138 5.53 13.49 13.27
N ARG A 139 4.81 12.89 14.23
CA ARG A 139 4.48 11.46 14.24
C ARG A 139 3.00 11.22 14.40
N TYR A 140 2.51 10.18 13.74
CA TYR A 140 1.16 9.66 13.96
C TYR A 140 1.16 8.52 14.96
N PHE A 141 0.07 8.41 15.70
CA PHE A 141 -0.15 7.36 16.70
C PHE A 141 -1.64 7.00 16.79
N VAL A 142 -1.95 5.84 17.39
CA VAL A 142 -3.34 5.42 17.62
C VAL A 142 -3.91 6.15 18.82
N ASP A 143 -4.98 6.91 18.61
CA ASP A 143 -5.83 7.37 19.71
C ASP A 143 -6.77 6.21 20.10
N TYR A 144 -6.38 5.48 21.14
CA TYR A 144 -7.10 4.27 21.56
C TYR A 144 -8.49 4.56 22.16
N ASP A 145 -8.66 5.69 22.81
CA ASP A 145 -9.96 6.07 23.39
C ASP A 145 -10.95 6.38 22.27
N ARG A 146 -10.49 7.10 21.24
CA ARG A 146 -11.25 7.35 20.04
C ARG A 146 -11.54 6.08 19.27
N LEU A 147 -10.55 5.24 19.03
CA LEU A 147 -10.71 3.97 18.32
C LEU A 147 -11.73 3.06 19.01
N GLU A 148 -11.64 2.93 20.35
CA GLU A 148 -12.57 2.13 21.13
C GLU A 148 -13.99 2.69 21.06
N HIS A 149 -14.16 4.01 21.15
CA HIS A 149 -15.45 4.66 20.99
C HIS A 149 -16.06 4.34 19.61
N ASP A 150 -15.28 4.50 18.54
CA ASP A 150 -15.75 4.30 17.17
C ASP A 150 -16.08 2.81 16.88
N LEU A 151 -15.28 1.87 17.41
CA LEU A 151 -15.55 0.44 17.33
C LEU A 151 -16.79 0.01 18.13
N SER A 152 -17.14 0.74 19.19
CA SER A 152 -18.31 0.41 20.04
C SER A 152 -19.64 0.70 19.38
N ASN A 153 -19.68 1.40 18.25
CA ASN A 153 -20.88 1.64 17.48
C ASN A 153 -21.40 0.29 16.94
N PRO A 154 -22.65 -0.13 17.28
CA PRO A 154 -23.19 -1.43 16.86
C PRO A 154 -23.36 -1.57 15.33
N GLN A 155 -23.30 -0.46 14.58
CA GLN A 155 -23.30 -0.48 13.11
C GLN A 155 -21.91 -0.75 12.52
N THR A 156 -20.84 -0.67 13.31
CA THR A 156 -19.47 -0.93 12.84
C THR A 156 -19.17 -2.42 12.87
N SER A 157 -19.17 -3.07 11.71
CA SER A 157 -19.00 -4.53 11.57
C SER A 157 -17.64 -4.92 10.97
N LEU A 158 -16.97 -3.99 10.29
CA LEU A 158 -15.75 -4.24 9.55
C LEU A 158 -14.76 -3.07 9.74
N MET A 159 -13.47 -3.38 9.75
CA MET A 159 -12.39 -2.40 9.71
C MET A 159 -11.46 -2.70 8.53
N ILE A 160 -11.08 -1.69 7.76
CA ILE A 160 -9.96 -1.79 6.80
C ILE A 160 -8.75 -1.15 7.45
N PHE A 161 -7.73 -1.97 7.70
CA PHE A 161 -6.50 -1.61 8.40
C PHE A 161 -5.31 -1.64 7.45
N CYS A 162 -4.48 -0.61 7.46
CA CYS A 162 -3.29 -0.50 6.61
C CYS A 162 -2.01 -0.80 7.40
N ASN A 163 -1.24 -1.82 6.99
CA ASN A 163 -0.06 -2.29 7.74
C ASN A 163 1.07 -2.78 6.80
N PRO A 164 2.15 -2.04 6.59
CA PRO A 164 2.44 -0.66 7.07
C PRO A 164 1.47 0.38 6.54
N HIS A 165 1.34 1.49 7.27
CA HIS A 165 0.30 2.50 7.03
C HIS A 165 0.69 3.50 5.92
N ASN A 166 -0.14 3.61 4.89
CA ASN A 166 -0.05 4.62 3.83
C ASN A 166 -1.15 5.67 4.05
N PRO A 167 -0.84 6.99 4.13
CA PRO A 167 0.37 7.65 3.67
C PRO A 167 1.46 7.84 4.75
N CYS A 168 1.18 7.59 6.03
CA CYS A 168 2.04 8.01 7.14
C CYS A 168 3.34 7.18 7.26
N GLY A 169 3.44 6.03 6.57
CA GLY A 169 4.64 5.18 6.58
C GLY A 169 4.95 4.50 7.92
N ILE A 170 3.93 4.32 8.78
CA ILE A 170 4.09 3.71 10.10
C ILE A 170 4.24 2.20 9.99
N ILE A 171 5.20 1.64 10.72
CA ILE A 171 5.25 0.22 11.07
C ILE A 171 4.66 0.08 12.46
N TRP A 172 3.54 -0.62 12.57
CA TRP A 172 2.90 -0.89 13.86
C TRP A 172 3.68 -1.93 14.65
N THR A 173 3.86 -1.70 15.94
CA THR A 173 4.46 -2.68 16.85
C THR A 173 3.52 -3.85 17.10
N LYS A 174 4.08 -4.99 17.51
CA LYS A 174 3.29 -6.16 17.87
C LYS A 174 2.24 -5.88 18.95
N ASP A 175 2.59 -5.05 19.93
CA ASP A 175 1.71 -4.70 21.04
C ASP A 175 0.56 -3.79 20.59
N GLU A 176 0.83 -2.81 19.71
CA GLU A 176 -0.20 -1.98 19.10
C GLU A 176 -1.18 -2.82 18.26
N LEU A 177 -0.67 -3.72 17.42
CA LEU A 177 -1.49 -4.62 16.62
C LEU A 177 -2.36 -5.53 17.51
N ALA A 178 -1.77 -6.10 18.56
CA ALA A 178 -2.49 -6.96 19.50
C ALA A 178 -3.59 -6.19 20.25
N LYS A 179 -3.33 -4.92 20.61
CA LYS A 179 -4.31 -4.06 21.28
C LYS A 179 -5.47 -3.69 20.33
N ILE A 180 -5.15 -3.32 19.07
CA ILE A 180 -6.18 -3.08 18.03
C ILE A 180 -7.02 -4.34 17.82
N GLY A 181 -6.37 -5.50 17.66
CA GLY A 181 -7.06 -6.78 17.49
C GLY A 181 -7.97 -7.15 18.66
N ALA A 182 -7.54 -6.89 19.89
CA ALA A 182 -8.35 -7.12 21.09
C ALA A 182 -9.61 -6.22 21.13
N LEU A 183 -9.47 -4.94 20.76
CA LEU A 183 -10.59 -4.01 20.63
C LEU A 183 -11.57 -4.45 19.54
N CYS A 184 -11.09 -4.79 18.35
CA CYS A 184 -11.92 -5.32 17.27
C CYS A 184 -12.65 -6.61 17.70
N ARG A 185 -11.95 -7.51 18.38
CA ARG A 185 -12.55 -8.74 18.93
C ARG A 185 -13.64 -8.46 19.95
N LYS A 186 -13.42 -7.51 20.86
CA LYS A 186 -14.37 -7.07 21.90
C LYS A 186 -15.70 -6.61 21.28
N TYR A 187 -15.64 -5.90 20.18
CA TYR A 187 -16.83 -5.34 19.51
C TYR A 187 -17.30 -6.14 18.28
N ASN A 188 -16.78 -7.36 18.07
CA ASN A 188 -17.10 -8.25 16.95
C ASN A 188 -16.83 -7.63 15.56
N VAL A 189 -15.83 -6.78 15.45
CA VAL A 189 -15.40 -6.17 14.19
C VAL A 189 -14.38 -7.08 13.50
N THR A 190 -14.64 -7.46 12.25
CA THR A 190 -13.69 -8.19 11.40
C THR A 190 -12.67 -7.22 10.82
N VAL A 191 -11.42 -7.64 10.62
CA VAL A 191 -10.34 -6.77 10.11
C VAL A 191 -9.88 -7.25 8.74
N ILE A 192 -9.98 -6.38 7.72
CA ILE A 192 -9.24 -6.53 6.46
C ILE A 192 -7.91 -5.80 6.67
N SER A 193 -6.80 -6.56 6.72
CA SER A 193 -5.46 -5.99 6.84
C SER A 193 -4.83 -5.88 5.46
N ASP A 194 -4.70 -4.65 4.96
CA ASP A 194 -3.94 -4.37 3.73
C ASP A 194 -2.46 -4.28 4.06
N GLU A 195 -1.73 -5.32 3.68
CA GLU A 195 -0.29 -5.48 3.96
C GLU A 195 0.56 -5.39 2.68
N ILE A 196 0.05 -4.73 1.64
CA ILE A 196 0.72 -4.63 0.33
C ILE A 196 2.08 -3.92 0.38
N HIS A 197 2.34 -3.12 1.42
CA HIS A 197 3.61 -2.40 1.62
C HIS A 197 4.59 -3.11 2.57
N CYS A 198 4.29 -4.32 3.04
CA CYS A 198 5.02 -5.03 4.09
C CYS A 198 6.53 -5.21 3.82
N ASP A 199 6.93 -5.35 2.57
CA ASP A 199 8.33 -5.56 2.16
C ASP A 199 9.11 -4.26 1.91
N ILE A 200 8.44 -3.09 1.93
CA ILE A 200 9.08 -1.79 1.72
C ILE A 200 9.23 -1.09 3.07
N THR A 201 10.16 -1.58 3.85
CA THR A 201 10.52 -1.03 5.16
C THR A 201 11.94 -0.49 5.16
N ALA A 202 12.25 0.42 6.09
CA ALA A 202 13.61 0.93 6.28
C ALA A 202 14.61 -0.22 6.45
N PRO A 203 15.85 -0.10 5.94
CA PRO A 203 16.90 -1.06 6.26
C PRO A 203 17.04 -1.26 7.76
N GLY A 204 17.00 -2.54 8.21
CA GLY A 204 17.04 -2.90 9.62
C GLY A 204 15.72 -2.81 10.38
N LYS A 205 14.64 -2.35 9.73
CA LYS A 205 13.28 -2.39 10.29
C LYS A 205 12.50 -3.58 9.73
N SER A 206 11.63 -4.13 10.56
CA SER A 206 10.76 -5.26 10.19
C SER A 206 9.32 -4.93 10.53
N TYR A 207 8.42 -5.22 9.61
CA TYR A 207 6.99 -5.16 9.90
C TYR A 207 6.54 -6.45 10.59
N VAL A 208 5.43 -6.35 11.32
CA VAL A 208 4.77 -7.50 11.95
C VAL A 208 3.45 -7.75 11.20
N PRO A 209 3.20 -8.97 10.65
CA PRO A 209 1.90 -9.31 10.10
C PRO A 209 0.80 -9.17 11.16
N PHE A 210 -0.34 -8.58 10.82
CA PHE A 210 -1.45 -8.41 11.77
C PHE A 210 -1.88 -9.75 12.37
N ALA A 211 -2.02 -10.79 11.54
CA ALA A 211 -2.39 -12.14 11.97
C ALA A 211 -1.35 -12.79 12.90
N ALA A 212 -0.09 -12.34 12.92
CA ALA A 212 0.96 -12.85 13.79
C ALA A 212 1.01 -12.16 15.17
N ALA A 213 0.30 -11.05 15.33
CA ALA A 213 0.38 -10.26 16.55
C ALA A 213 -0.24 -10.97 17.75
N SER A 214 -1.41 -11.60 17.57
CA SER A 214 -2.09 -12.36 18.60
C SER A 214 -3.04 -13.41 18.00
N LYS A 215 -3.59 -14.30 18.85
CA LYS A 215 -4.62 -15.25 18.43
C LYS A 215 -5.90 -14.52 18.00
N ASP A 216 -6.30 -13.48 18.69
CA ASP A 216 -7.47 -12.67 18.33
C ASP A 216 -7.29 -12.06 16.96
N CYS A 217 -6.08 -11.47 16.68
CA CYS A 217 -5.76 -10.94 15.36
C CYS A 217 -5.88 -12.01 14.26
N ALA A 218 -5.36 -13.21 14.48
CA ALA A 218 -5.46 -14.32 13.52
C ALA A 218 -6.92 -14.75 13.27
N ASP A 219 -7.74 -14.79 14.34
CA ASP A 219 -9.12 -15.26 14.26
C ASP A 219 -10.06 -14.31 13.50
N ILE A 220 -9.76 -13.00 13.51
CA ILE A 220 -10.61 -11.96 12.92
C ILE A 220 -10.05 -11.36 11.62
N SER A 221 -8.85 -11.75 11.19
CA SER A 221 -8.18 -11.10 10.06
C SER A 221 -8.46 -11.74 8.70
N ILE A 222 -8.49 -10.87 7.71
CA ILE A 222 -8.42 -11.14 6.28
C ILE A 222 -7.24 -10.32 5.78
N THR A 223 -6.08 -10.97 5.57
CA THR A 223 -4.86 -10.28 5.21
C THR A 223 -4.65 -10.26 3.71
N CYS A 224 -4.54 -9.08 3.12
CA CYS A 224 -4.30 -8.87 1.70
C CYS A 224 -2.82 -8.60 1.46
N ILE A 225 -2.16 -9.46 0.67
CA ILE A 225 -0.73 -9.44 0.40
C ILE A 225 -0.44 -9.56 -1.09
N ALA A 226 0.61 -8.89 -1.57
CA ALA A 226 0.95 -8.92 -2.99
C ALA A 226 2.41 -8.53 -3.25
N PRO A 227 3.06 -9.08 -4.28
CA PRO A 227 4.39 -8.62 -4.72
C PRO A 227 4.35 -7.33 -5.52
N THR A 228 3.17 -6.80 -5.80
CA THR A 228 2.95 -5.77 -6.82
C THR A 228 3.55 -4.41 -6.48
N LYS A 229 3.63 -4.05 -5.19
CA LYS A 229 4.26 -2.80 -4.76
C LYS A 229 5.76 -2.95 -4.59
N CYS A 230 6.23 -4.01 -3.94
CA CYS A 230 7.66 -4.20 -3.67
C CYS A 230 8.47 -4.55 -4.93
N PHE A 231 7.85 -5.11 -5.97
CA PHE A 231 8.49 -5.43 -7.24
C PHE A 231 8.01 -4.60 -8.45
N ASN A 232 7.29 -3.52 -8.22
CA ASN A 232 6.78 -2.63 -9.28
C ASN A 232 6.04 -3.37 -10.41
N MET A 233 5.08 -4.20 -10.07
CA MET A 233 4.36 -5.06 -11.02
C MET A 233 2.83 -4.98 -10.88
N ALA A 234 2.30 -3.82 -10.50
CA ALA A 234 0.86 -3.61 -10.28
C ALA A 234 0.00 -3.97 -11.50
N GLY A 235 0.49 -3.68 -12.70
CA GLY A 235 -0.20 -4.00 -13.96
C GLY A 235 -0.35 -5.49 -14.26
N LEU A 236 0.35 -6.38 -13.54
CA LEU A 236 0.26 -7.83 -13.70
C LEU A 236 -0.88 -8.47 -12.91
N GLN A 237 -1.54 -7.70 -12.05
CA GLN A 237 -2.77 -8.10 -11.34
C GLN A 237 -2.66 -9.43 -10.61
N THR A 238 -1.83 -9.48 -9.58
CA THR A 238 -1.61 -10.66 -8.73
C THR A 238 -1.56 -10.28 -7.27
N ALA A 239 -2.34 -10.98 -6.44
CA ALA A 239 -2.37 -10.84 -4.99
C ALA A 239 -2.79 -12.16 -4.36
N ALA A 240 -2.61 -12.28 -3.05
CA ALA A 240 -3.17 -13.32 -2.24
C ALA A 240 -3.96 -12.74 -1.07
N VAL A 241 -5.01 -13.44 -0.66
CA VAL A 241 -5.77 -13.17 0.55
C VAL A 241 -5.55 -14.33 1.50
N MET A 242 -4.92 -14.05 2.64
CA MET A 242 -4.68 -15.03 3.68
C MET A 242 -5.75 -14.92 4.77
N VAL A 243 -6.46 -16.00 5.05
CA VAL A 243 -7.54 -16.04 6.03
C VAL A 243 -7.39 -17.29 6.91
N PRO A 244 -6.79 -17.18 8.11
CA PRO A 244 -6.60 -18.33 9.00
C PRO A 244 -7.92 -18.97 9.46
N ASN A 245 -8.91 -18.16 9.80
CA ASN A 245 -10.22 -18.63 10.24
C ASN A 245 -10.99 -19.28 9.09
N LYS A 246 -11.25 -20.58 9.18
CA LYS A 246 -11.90 -21.37 8.11
C LYS A 246 -13.32 -20.93 7.74
N PHE A 247 -14.10 -20.40 8.69
CA PHE A 247 -15.45 -19.93 8.42
C PHE A 247 -15.43 -18.59 7.68
N LEU A 248 -14.55 -17.70 8.11
CA LEU A 248 -14.31 -16.42 7.45
C LEU A 248 -13.73 -16.65 6.05
N ARG A 249 -12.75 -17.56 5.93
CA ARG A 249 -12.14 -17.96 4.66
C ARG A 249 -13.16 -18.44 3.63
N HIS A 250 -14.13 -19.27 4.04
CA HIS A 250 -15.20 -19.71 3.14
C HIS A 250 -16.00 -18.53 2.60
N LYS A 251 -16.35 -17.55 3.46
CA LYS A 251 -17.09 -16.36 3.02
C LYS A 251 -16.28 -15.52 2.03
N VAL A 252 -14.98 -15.31 2.31
CA VAL A 252 -14.08 -14.55 1.44
C VAL A 252 -13.88 -15.27 0.11
N TRP A 253 -13.63 -16.59 0.14
CA TRP A 253 -13.53 -17.39 -1.08
C TRP A 253 -14.78 -17.26 -1.96
N ARG A 254 -15.98 -17.34 -1.35
CA ARG A 254 -17.24 -17.13 -2.07
C ARG A 254 -17.36 -15.71 -2.64
N ALA A 255 -16.90 -14.69 -1.91
CA ALA A 255 -16.90 -13.31 -2.39
C ALA A 255 -16.07 -13.15 -3.66
N LEU A 256 -14.81 -13.55 -3.60
CA LEU A 256 -13.87 -13.40 -4.70
C LEU A 256 -14.30 -14.16 -5.97
N ASN A 257 -14.88 -15.38 -5.79
CA ASN A 257 -15.43 -16.14 -6.91
C ASN A 257 -16.73 -15.55 -7.47
N THR A 258 -17.58 -14.96 -6.62
CA THR A 258 -18.79 -14.28 -7.10
C THR A 258 -18.47 -13.07 -7.96
N ASP A 259 -17.35 -12.39 -7.66
CA ASP A 259 -16.91 -11.21 -8.37
C ASP A 259 -15.95 -11.51 -9.52
N GLU A 260 -15.67 -12.79 -9.79
CA GLU A 260 -14.77 -13.26 -10.84
C GLU A 260 -13.34 -12.66 -10.75
N VAL A 261 -12.86 -12.46 -9.51
CA VAL A 261 -11.51 -11.89 -9.26
C VAL A 261 -10.52 -12.91 -8.67
N ALA A 262 -10.92 -14.19 -8.63
CA ALA A 262 -10.10 -15.29 -8.08
C ALA A 262 -9.36 -16.10 -9.17
N GLU A 263 -9.46 -15.71 -10.44
CA GLU A 263 -8.79 -16.41 -11.53
C GLU A 263 -7.59 -15.63 -12.06
N PRO A 264 -6.41 -16.27 -12.20
CA PRO A 264 -5.20 -15.60 -12.64
C PRO A 264 -5.17 -15.40 -14.16
N ASN A 265 -4.68 -14.23 -14.58
CA ASN A 265 -4.26 -14.03 -15.97
C ASN A 265 -2.98 -14.83 -16.29
N ALA A 266 -2.62 -14.90 -17.57
CA ALA A 266 -1.51 -15.73 -18.07
C ALA A 266 -0.12 -15.43 -17.48
N PHE A 267 0.08 -14.28 -16.82
CA PHE A 267 1.36 -13.82 -16.29
C PHE A 267 1.39 -13.73 -14.75
N ALA A 268 0.24 -13.63 -14.10
CA ALA A 268 0.10 -13.35 -12.68
C ALA A 268 0.86 -14.35 -11.78
N ILE A 269 0.70 -15.64 -12.07
CA ILE A 269 1.34 -16.72 -11.30
C ILE A 269 2.85 -16.72 -11.52
N THR A 270 3.28 -16.74 -12.79
CA THR A 270 4.70 -16.74 -13.17
C THR A 270 5.46 -15.58 -12.55
N ALA A 271 4.88 -14.39 -12.60
CA ALA A 271 5.48 -13.18 -12.05
C ALA A 271 5.58 -13.25 -10.51
N ALA A 272 4.52 -13.67 -9.82
CA ALA A 272 4.52 -13.78 -8.35
C ALA A 272 5.53 -14.83 -7.85
N VAL A 273 5.59 -16.00 -8.51
CA VAL A 273 6.57 -17.05 -8.17
C VAL A 273 7.99 -16.54 -8.39
N ALA A 274 8.29 -15.90 -9.54
CA ALA A 274 9.62 -15.34 -9.81
C ALA A 274 10.01 -14.26 -8.78
N ALA A 275 9.06 -13.39 -8.42
CA ALA A 275 9.26 -12.34 -7.43
C ALA A 275 9.70 -12.91 -6.07
N PHE A 276 8.93 -13.83 -5.50
CA PHE A 276 9.18 -14.36 -4.16
C PHE A 276 10.26 -15.43 -4.07
N THR A 277 10.61 -16.10 -5.20
CA THR A 277 11.66 -17.12 -5.21
C THR A 277 13.02 -16.59 -5.66
N LYS A 278 13.07 -15.51 -6.47
CA LYS A 278 14.31 -15.03 -7.10
C LYS A 278 14.53 -13.52 -6.96
N GLY A 279 13.51 -12.76 -6.59
CA GLY A 279 13.56 -11.27 -6.59
C GLY A 279 14.18 -10.64 -5.35
N GLU A 280 14.41 -11.40 -4.27
CA GLU A 280 14.86 -10.86 -2.98
C GLU A 280 16.14 -10.00 -3.05
N PRO A 281 17.20 -10.37 -3.80
CA PRO A 281 18.39 -9.53 -3.89
C PRO A 281 18.13 -8.16 -4.53
N TRP A 282 17.22 -8.11 -5.51
CA TRP A 282 16.81 -6.85 -6.14
C TRP A 282 16.05 -5.97 -5.15
N LEU A 283 15.13 -6.55 -4.40
CA LEU A 283 14.33 -5.84 -3.40
C LEU A 283 15.22 -5.24 -2.29
N GLU A 284 16.22 -5.97 -1.82
CA GLU A 284 17.12 -5.46 -0.78
C GLU A 284 18.01 -4.29 -1.28
N GLU A 285 18.42 -4.29 -2.55
CA GLU A 285 19.10 -3.13 -3.14
C GLU A 285 18.13 -1.96 -3.36
N LEU A 286 16.90 -2.23 -3.83
CA LEU A 286 15.86 -1.22 -3.96
C LEU A 286 15.56 -0.53 -2.63
N ARG A 287 15.40 -1.29 -1.54
CA ARG A 287 15.15 -0.72 -0.21
C ARG A 287 16.23 0.25 0.21
N LYS A 288 17.51 -0.07 -0.02
CA LYS A 288 18.63 0.83 0.27
C LYS A 288 18.54 2.11 -0.56
N TYR A 289 18.29 1.97 -1.86
CA TYR A 289 18.15 3.11 -2.77
C TYR A 289 17.01 4.05 -2.38
N LEU A 290 15.86 3.49 -2.04
CA LEU A 290 14.70 4.27 -1.58
C LEU A 290 14.99 5.04 -0.28
N TRP A 291 15.81 4.46 0.62
CA TRP A 291 16.18 5.14 1.87
C TRP A 291 17.24 6.23 1.64
N GLU A 292 18.12 6.10 0.66
CA GLU A 292 18.98 7.21 0.23
C GLU A 292 18.13 8.35 -0.38
N ASN A 293 17.18 8.02 -1.25
CA ASN A 293 16.23 9.01 -1.77
C ASN A 293 15.45 9.71 -0.64
N ARG A 294 15.00 8.97 0.36
CA ARG A 294 14.33 9.55 1.52
C ARG A 294 15.22 10.51 2.29
N LYS A 295 16.47 10.12 2.51
CA LYS A 295 17.47 10.98 3.15
C LYS A 295 17.67 12.26 2.35
N THR A 296 17.83 12.16 1.03
CA THR A 296 17.96 13.31 0.12
C THR A 296 16.78 14.28 0.27
N VAL A 297 15.54 13.78 0.35
CA VAL A 297 14.37 14.65 0.58
C VAL A 297 14.45 15.32 1.95
N CYS A 298 14.74 14.58 3.02
CA CYS A 298 14.83 15.14 4.37
C CYS A 298 15.88 16.26 4.46
N ASP A 299 17.08 16.00 3.92
CA ASP A 299 18.18 16.98 3.90
C ASP A 299 17.79 18.21 3.07
N PHE A 300 17.18 18.00 1.89
CA PHE A 300 16.74 19.09 1.02
C PHE A 300 15.67 19.97 1.69
N MET A 301 14.67 19.36 2.34
CA MET A 301 13.62 20.10 3.05
C MET A 301 14.19 20.93 4.20
N ALA A 302 15.05 20.32 5.00
CA ALA A 302 15.66 21.01 6.14
C ALA A 302 16.51 22.23 5.69
N GLU A 303 17.20 22.13 4.56
CA GLU A 303 18.05 23.20 4.04
C GLU A 303 17.26 24.27 3.27
N ASN A 304 16.31 23.87 2.44
CA ASN A 304 15.70 24.75 1.43
C ASN A 304 14.25 25.13 1.72
N LEU A 305 13.49 24.30 2.43
CA LEU A 305 12.06 24.46 2.70
C LEU A 305 11.72 24.05 4.16
N PRO A 306 12.35 24.71 5.16
CA PRO A 306 12.21 24.30 6.57
C PRO A 306 10.78 24.46 7.13
N GLN A 307 9.90 25.13 6.40
CA GLN A 307 8.48 25.23 6.73
C GLN A 307 7.66 23.99 6.35
N ILE A 308 8.25 23.04 5.60
CA ILE A 308 7.65 21.73 5.30
C ILE A 308 8.30 20.69 6.22
N HIS A 309 7.48 20.09 7.06
CA HIS A 309 7.97 19.01 7.92
C HIS A 309 7.76 17.65 7.26
N VAL A 310 8.82 16.84 7.18
CA VAL A 310 8.71 15.47 6.69
C VAL A 310 8.28 14.57 7.83
N VAL A 311 7.14 13.90 7.69
CA VAL A 311 6.62 12.99 8.71
C VAL A 311 7.57 11.81 8.91
N ASP A 312 7.86 11.50 10.17
CA ASP A 312 8.68 10.34 10.55
C ASP A 312 8.01 9.04 10.13
N ALA A 313 8.71 8.25 9.33
CA ALA A 313 8.19 7.01 8.77
C ALA A 313 9.30 5.97 8.57
N ASP A 314 8.94 4.71 8.79
CA ASP A 314 9.82 3.56 8.69
C ASP A 314 9.46 2.63 7.50
N ALA A 315 8.42 2.97 6.72
CA ALA A 315 7.94 2.16 5.60
C ALA A 315 7.45 3.00 4.42
N THR A 316 7.26 2.35 3.31
CA THR A 316 6.80 2.85 2.01
C THR A 316 7.81 3.76 1.29
N TYR A 317 7.60 3.94 -0.01
CA TYR A 317 8.28 4.95 -0.84
C TYR A 317 7.42 6.20 -1.06
N LEU A 318 6.41 6.37 -0.20
CA LEU A 318 5.48 7.50 -0.25
C LEU A 318 5.77 8.37 0.96
N MET A 319 6.27 9.57 0.71
CA MET A 319 6.58 10.51 1.79
C MET A 319 5.38 11.42 2.05
N TRP A 320 5.07 11.58 3.32
CA TRP A 320 3.99 12.45 3.80
C TRP A 320 4.60 13.73 4.34
N LEU A 321 4.25 14.84 3.71
CA LEU A 321 4.82 16.16 3.94
C LEU A 321 3.78 17.04 4.65
N ASP A 322 4.08 17.45 5.87
CA ASP A 322 3.28 18.42 6.62
C ASP A 322 3.54 19.83 6.09
N CYS A 323 2.57 20.38 5.44
CA CYS A 323 2.58 21.72 4.85
C CYS A 323 1.70 22.71 5.65
N SER A 324 1.31 22.38 6.89
CA SER A 324 0.39 23.19 7.72
C SER A 324 0.87 24.61 7.96
N ALA A 325 2.17 24.88 7.90
CA ALA A 325 2.73 26.24 7.98
C ALA A 325 2.51 27.05 6.69
N LEU A 326 2.12 26.40 5.58
CA LEU A 326 1.98 27.03 4.25
C LEU A 326 0.53 27.04 3.75
N THR A 327 -0.27 26.06 4.14
CA THR A 327 -1.63 25.90 3.64
C THR A 327 -2.54 25.17 4.62
N ASP A 328 -3.83 25.43 4.51
CA ASP A 328 -4.91 24.64 5.11
C ASP A 328 -5.80 23.98 4.03
N ASP A 329 -5.38 24.06 2.76
CA ASP A 329 -6.05 23.48 1.59
C ASP A 329 -5.02 22.85 0.66
N SER A 330 -4.80 21.52 0.84
CA SER A 330 -3.83 20.77 0.04
C SER A 330 -4.24 20.64 -1.43
N VAL A 331 -5.53 20.76 -1.77
CA VAL A 331 -6.03 20.72 -3.16
C VAL A 331 -5.53 21.95 -3.91
N ALA A 332 -5.87 23.12 -3.39
CA ALA A 332 -5.42 24.40 -3.98
C ALA A 332 -3.89 24.51 -3.99
N PHE A 333 -3.23 23.99 -2.93
CA PHE A 333 -1.77 24.04 -2.80
C PHE A 333 -1.07 23.18 -3.85
N THR A 334 -1.47 21.93 -4.04
CA THR A 334 -0.88 21.04 -5.06
C THR A 334 -1.20 21.52 -6.48
N GLN A 335 -2.40 22.05 -6.71
CA GLN A 335 -2.75 22.65 -7.98
C GLN A 335 -1.85 23.86 -8.30
N MET A 336 -1.63 24.77 -7.37
CA MET A 336 -0.72 25.91 -7.52
C MET A 336 0.71 25.46 -7.85
N ILE A 337 1.23 24.43 -7.16
CA ILE A 337 2.56 23.87 -7.45
C ILE A 337 2.61 23.32 -8.88
N ARG A 338 1.59 22.56 -9.29
CA ARG A 338 1.51 21.96 -10.62
C ARG A 338 1.44 23.02 -11.72
N GLU A 339 0.62 24.06 -11.55
CA GLU A 339 0.48 25.16 -12.51
C GLU A 339 1.78 25.96 -12.68
N LYS A 340 2.49 26.23 -11.57
CA LYS A 340 3.74 27.01 -11.61
C LYS A 340 4.93 26.25 -12.19
N THR A 341 5.02 24.94 -11.91
CA THR A 341 6.27 24.19 -12.17
C THR A 341 6.08 22.86 -12.89
N GLY A 342 4.85 22.43 -13.09
CA GLY A 342 4.53 21.11 -13.65
C GLY A 342 4.76 19.94 -12.67
N LEU A 343 5.11 20.18 -11.40
CA LEU A 343 5.25 19.11 -10.43
C LEU A 343 3.86 18.63 -9.98
N TYR A 344 3.56 17.36 -10.27
CA TYR A 344 2.28 16.75 -9.91
C TYR A 344 2.41 15.83 -8.70
N LEU A 345 1.84 16.25 -7.57
CA LEU A 345 1.83 15.56 -6.27
C LEU A 345 0.41 15.09 -5.92
N SER A 346 0.27 14.14 -4.98
CA SER A 346 -1.06 13.83 -4.43
C SER A 346 -1.44 14.85 -3.36
N GLU A 347 -2.65 15.37 -3.48
CA GLU A 347 -3.27 16.19 -2.44
C GLU A 347 -3.60 15.36 -1.20
N GLY A 348 -3.32 15.90 -0.03
CA GLY A 348 -3.52 15.12 1.20
C GLY A 348 -4.98 15.03 1.63
N ALA A 349 -5.85 15.95 1.20
CA ALA A 349 -7.27 15.93 1.54
C ALA A 349 -7.98 14.62 1.16
N GLU A 350 -7.57 13.99 0.07
CA GLU A 350 -8.13 12.71 -0.39
C GLU A 350 -7.94 11.54 0.60
N PHE A 351 -7.00 11.66 1.55
CA PHE A 351 -6.70 10.62 2.54
C PHE A 351 -7.53 10.72 3.83
N GLY A 352 -8.40 11.74 3.96
CA GLY A 352 -9.21 11.99 5.15
C GLY A 352 -8.42 12.53 6.35
N GLY A 353 -9.04 12.56 7.52
CA GLY A 353 -8.43 13.03 8.75
C GLY A 353 -7.88 14.46 8.65
N ASN A 354 -6.62 14.67 9.05
CA ASN A 354 -5.93 15.94 8.94
C ASN A 354 -5.22 16.15 7.59
N GLY A 355 -5.47 15.31 6.59
CA GLY A 355 -4.79 15.31 5.30
C GLY A 355 -4.83 16.63 4.54
N ARG A 356 -5.84 17.50 4.80
CA ARG A 356 -5.94 18.83 4.18
C ARG A 356 -4.70 19.73 4.37
N TYR A 357 -3.86 19.42 5.34
CA TYR A 357 -2.61 20.13 5.62
C TYR A 357 -1.38 19.48 4.99
N PHE A 358 -1.55 18.33 4.32
CA PHE A 358 -0.45 17.47 3.89
C PHE A 358 -0.41 17.28 2.38
N VAL A 359 0.75 16.86 1.91
CA VAL A 359 0.99 16.46 0.52
C VAL A 359 1.75 15.15 0.50
N ARG A 360 1.39 14.22 -0.42
CA ARG A 360 2.14 12.98 -0.60
C ARG A 360 3.05 13.04 -1.81
N LEU A 361 4.34 12.72 -1.59
CA LEU A 361 5.39 12.65 -2.60
C LEU A 361 5.85 11.19 -2.77
N ASN A 362 5.80 10.67 -4.00
CA ASN A 362 6.39 9.39 -4.36
C ASN A 362 7.89 9.57 -4.71
N ILE A 363 8.76 8.87 -3.99
CA ILE A 363 10.22 8.93 -4.16
C ILE A 363 10.83 7.72 -4.87
N ALA A 364 10.00 6.80 -5.40
CA ALA A 364 10.46 5.61 -6.11
C ALA A 364 10.79 5.94 -7.57
N CYS A 365 11.82 6.74 -7.75
CA CYS A 365 12.36 7.19 -9.04
C CYS A 365 13.89 7.38 -8.95
N PRO A 366 14.62 7.46 -10.08
CA PRO A 366 16.03 7.83 -10.09
C PRO A 366 16.29 9.13 -9.35
N GLU A 367 17.45 9.23 -8.68
CA GLU A 367 17.84 10.42 -7.90
C GLU A 367 17.76 11.72 -8.74
N SER A 368 18.15 11.65 -10.02
CA SER A 368 18.08 12.79 -10.94
C SER A 368 16.65 13.30 -11.13
N VAL A 369 15.66 12.40 -11.20
CA VAL A 369 14.23 12.72 -11.29
C VAL A 369 13.71 13.27 -9.97
N LEU A 370 14.13 12.68 -8.84
CA LEU A 370 13.82 13.18 -7.51
C LEU A 370 14.30 14.61 -7.31
N MET A 371 15.55 14.88 -7.67
CA MET A 371 16.15 16.22 -7.55
C MET A 371 15.43 17.26 -8.43
N ASP A 372 15.03 16.91 -9.66
CA ASP A 372 14.19 17.82 -10.48
C ASP A 372 12.86 18.11 -9.77
N GLY A 373 12.21 17.11 -9.19
CA GLY A 373 10.97 17.28 -8.42
C GLY A 373 11.14 18.23 -7.23
N LEU A 374 12.20 18.04 -6.45
CA LEU A 374 12.52 18.89 -5.29
C LEU A 374 12.83 20.34 -5.71
N GLN A 375 13.57 20.54 -6.80
CA GLN A 375 13.84 21.86 -7.33
C GLN A 375 12.58 22.55 -7.89
N ARG A 376 11.65 21.80 -8.50
CA ARG A 376 10.36 22.31 -8.93
C ARG A 376 9.52 22.74 -7.72
N LEU A 377 9.50 21.94 -6.64
CA LEU A 377 8.82 22.30 -5.40
C LEU A 377 9.38 23.59 -4.81
N LYS A 378 10.70 23.72 -4.71
CA LYS A 378 11.35 24.95 -4.25
C LYS A 378 10.96 26.16 -5.09
N ARG A 379 11.02 26.06 -6.43
CA ARG A 379 10.63 27.18 -7.33
C ARG A 379 9.16 27.56 -7.21
N ALA A 380 8.28 26.64 -6.83
CA ALA A 380 6.87 26.95 -6.65
C ALA A 380 6.60 27.80 -5.40
N LEU A 381 7.46 27.68 -4.39
CA LEU A 381 7.25 28.24 -3.03
C LEU A 381 8.16 29.44 -2.70
N VAL A 382 9.21 29.64 -3.47
CA VAL A 382 10.15 30.77 -3.37
C VAL A 382 10.04 31.64 -4.61
#